data_0ad4db8000c6ae9d6ee73eab403489cb
#
_entry.id   0ad4db8000c6ae9d6ee73eab403489cb
#
_cell.length_a   1.000
_cell.length_b   1.000
_cell.length_c   1.000
_cell.angle_alpha   90.00
_cell.angle_beta   90.00
_cell.angle_gamma   90.00
#
_symmetry.space_group_name_H-M   'P 1'
#
loop_
_entity.id
_entity.type
_entity.pdbx_description
1 polymer ?
#
loop_
_entity_poly.entity_id
_entity_poly.type
_entity_poly.pdbx_seq_one_letter_code
_entity_poly.pdbx_strand_id
1 'polypeptide(L)'
;NQIGKITTGADGKGSVNVKVGFSTSTLYYKETKAPKGYCLDTTVRPFSFSGTSASINVSDIPGNDPLVITLTKNNAMTNGDTPASLAGAQFTIKYYDLDPVTNYTADQLKGLNAVRTWIIETKEVSGKFITRLADKYLVEGSDPLYKLGNIPTIPVGVITVEETKAPDITFTDEDGNEQLVYTLNNKTLDGNGAEITSFNGTVVYKITGNNGLNYGLVGGNDYTISEIPKKGGFYTSKIDAETGKAEPQGNGSLDGASYEVINDNDYQVGTAQVASAAKGERVWSFTTSNGGVY
;
A
#
# COMPACT_ATOMS: atom_id res chain seq x y z
N ASN A 1 16.67 -1.64 47.52
CA ASN A 1 17.54 -0.47 47.37
C ASN A 1 18.41 -0.64 46.12
N GLN A 2 18.55 0.42 45.31
CA GLN A 2 19.47 0.44 44.18
C GLN A 2 20.90 0.55 44.69
N ILE A 3 21.77 -0.38 44.24
CA ILE A 3 23.19 -0.44 44.66
C ILE A 3 24.14 0.06 43.58
N GLY A 4 23.68 0.17 42.35
CA GLY A 4 24.45 0.69 41.22
C GLY A 4 23.56 0.97 40.00
N LYS A 5 24.12 1.71 39.04
CA LYS A 5 23.53 1.96 37.73
C LYS A 5 24.60 1.81 36.67
N ILE A 6 24.28 1.09 35.61
CA ILE A 6 25.15 0.90 34.45
C ILE A 6 24.49 1.63 33.26
N THR A 7 25.30 2.32 32.50
CA THR A 7 24.90 2.84 31.20
C THR A 7 25.84 2.24 30.16
N THR A 8 25.28 1.63 29.12
CA THR A 8 26.05 1.06 28.03
C THR A 8 26.57 2.15 27.11
N GLY A 9 27.80 1.99 26.64
CA GLY A 9 28.42 2.84 25.62
C GLY A 9 27.98 2.42 24.22
N ALA A 10 28.62 3.04 23.21
CA ALA A 10 28.35 2.75 21.79
C ALA A 10 28.70 1.31 21.40
N ASP A 11 29.56 0.65 22.14
CA ASP A 11 29.93 -0.76 21.96
C ASP A 11 28.97 -1.75 22.66
N GLY A 12 27.87 -1.23 23.23
CA GLY A 12 26.90 -2.02 23.99
C GLY A 12 27.36 -2.49 25.36
N LYS A 13 28.53 -2.05 25.84
CA LYS A 13 29.10 -2.50 27.10
C LYS A 13 29.04 -1.42 28.17
N GLY A 14 28.93 -1.85 29.40
CA GLY A 14 28.98 -0.97 30.59
C GLY A 14 29.39 -1.74 31.84
N SER A 15 29.96 -1.06 32.78
CA SER A 15 30.38 -1.64 34.07
C SER A 15 30.14 -0.68 35.22
N VAL A 16 30.01 -1.24 36.41
CA VAL A 16 29.93 -0.48 37.65
C VAL A 16 30.56 -1.27 38.77
N ASN A 17 31.32 -0.61 39.63
CA ASN A 17 31.83 -1.22 40.88
C ASN A 17 30.80 -1.03 41.99
N VAL A 18 30.38 -2.11 42.60
CA VAL A 18 29.43 -2.10 43.72
C VAL A 18 30.04 -2.73 44.94
N LYS A 19 29.76 -2.18 46.09
CA LYS A 19 30.14 -2.79 47.35
C LYS A 19 29.08 -3.82 47.73
N VAL A 20 29.42 -5.09 47.68
CA VAL A 20 28.56 -6.20 48.13
C VAL A 20 29.15 -6.86 49.36
N GLY A 21 28.32 -7.19 50.35
CA GLY A 21 28.73 -8.02 51.48
C GLY A 21 29.12 -9.41 51.00
N PHE A 22 29.96 -10.07 51.70
CA PHE A 22 30.47 -11.40 51.36
C PHE A 22 29.36 -12.42 51.21
N SER A 23 29.51 -13.25 50.19
CA SER A 23 28.83 -14.49 49.90
C SER A 23 27.38 -14.42 49.40
N THR A 24 27.07 -15.32 48.51
CA THR A 24 25.76 -15.95 48.14
C THR A 24 24.52 -15.08 48.04
N SER A 25 24.61 -13.75 48.15
CA SER A 25 23.45 -12.88 47.95
C SER A 25 23.10 -12.80 46.48
N THR A 26 21.92 -13.26 46.13
CA THR A 26 21.36 -13.03 44.83
C THR A 26 21.05 -11.54 44.66
N LEU A 27 21.63 -10.94 43.67
CA LEU A 27 21.31 -9.58 43.24
C LEU A 27 20.36 -9.60 42.05
N TYR A 28 19.75 -8.49 41.81
CA TYR A 28 18.78 -8.35 40.69
C TYR A 28 19.13 -7.14 39.87
N TYR A 29 18.87 -7.25 38.57
CA TYR A 29 18.95 -6.13 37.67
C TYR A 29 17.64 -5.98 36.88
N LYS A 30 17.37 -4.79 36.40
CA LYS A 30 16.32 -4.47 35.42
C LYS A 30 16.80 -3.33 34.56
N GLU A 31 16.32 -3.30 33.35
CA GLU A 31 16.50 -2.13 32.49
C GLU A 31 15.61 -0.98 32.99
N THR A 32 16.11 0.24 32.97
CA THR A 32 15.39 1.45 33.39
C THR A 32 15.22 2.43 32.25
N LYS A 33 15.96 2.24 31.15
CA LYS A 33 15.87 3.02 29.90
C LYS A 33 16.45 2.18 28.78
N ALA A 34 15.65 1.94 27.75
CA ALA A 34 16.12 1.27 26.54
C ALA A 34 17.00 2.20 25.68
N PRO A 35 17.91 1.64 24.87
CA PRO A 35 18.55 2.36 23.79
C PRO A 35 17.55 2.88 22.77
N LYS A 36 17.94 3.88 21.96
CA LYS A 36 17.10 4.36 20.85
C LYS A 36 16.79 3.23 19.88
N GLY A 37 15.52 3.05 19.56
CA GLY A 37 15.06 2.00 18.63
C GLY A 37 14.84 0.62 19.25
N TYR A 38 14.89 0.51 20.59
CA TYR A 38 14.64 -0.74 21.30
C TYR A 38 13.53 -0.59 22.34
N CYS A 39 12.85 -1.71 22.63
CA CYS A 39 11.81 -1.78 23.66
C CYS A 39 12.41 -1.87 25.05
N LEU A 40 11.87 -1.13 26.00
CA LEU A 40 12.28 -1.21 27.40
C LEU A 40 11.85 -2.56 28.00
N ASP A 41 12.82 -3.34 28.51
CA ASP A 41 12.56 -4.57 29.25
C ASP A 41 12.62 -4.32 30.78
N THR A 42 11.46 -4.16 31.36
CA THR A 42 11.34 -3.92 32.81
C THR A 42 11.41 -5.19 33.66
N THR A 43 11.67 -6.34 33.08
CA THR A 43 11.74 -7.62 33.78
C THR A 43 12.91 -7.62 34.79
N VAL A 44 12.63 -7.95 36.02
CA VAL A 44 13.62 -8.09 37.06
C VAL A 44 14.25 -9.47 36.99
N ARG A 45 15.57 -9.54 36.79
CA ARG A 45 16.31 -10.80 36.64
C ARG A 45 17.38 -10.94 37.70
N PRO A 46 17.55 -12.16 38.29
CA PRO A 46 18.59 -12.41 39.25
C PRO A 46 19.97 -12.57 38.58
N PHE A 47 21.02 -12.25 39.30
CA PHE A 47 22.40 -12.62 38.97
C PHE A 47 23.23 -12.86 40.22
N SER A 48 24.34 -13.54 40.03
CA SER A 48 25.28 -13.86 41.12
C SER A 48 26.72 -13.56 40.69
N PHE A 49 27.58 -13.26 41.64
CA PHE A 49 29.00 -13.09 41.36
C PHE A 49 29.70 -14.45 41.28
N SER A 50 30.64 -14.55 40.35
CA SER A 50 31.66 -15.60 40.34
C SER A 50 32.99 -14.98 40.80
N GLY A 51 33.34 -15.19 42.03
CA GLY A 51 34.45 -14.46 42.64
C GLY A 51 34.14 -12.98 42.87
N THR A 52 34.93 -12.09 42.26
CA THR A 52 34.79 -10.64 42.43
C THR A 52 34.06 -9.96 41.27
N SER A 53 33.60 -10.71 40.30
CA SER A 53 32.95 -10.16 39.10
C SER A 53 31.69 -10.93 38.68
N ALA A 54 30.79 -10.27 38.04
CA ALA A 54 29.66 -10.87 37.32
C ALA A 54 29.58 -10.27 35.92
N SER A 55 29.27 -11.10 34.93
CA SER A 55 28.96 -10.68 33.56
C SER A 55 27.52 -11.04 33.24
N ILE A 56 26.78 -10.09 32.69
CA ILE A 56 25.40 -10.24 32.36
C ILE A 56 25.25 -9.89 30.87
N ASN A 57 24.73 -10.82 30.09
CA ASN A 57 24.36 -10.57 28.71
C ASN A 57 22.85 -10.27 28.64
N VAL A 58 22.51 -9.15 28.06
CA VAL A 58 21.12 -8.71 27.86
C VAL A 58 20.86 -8.59 26.36
N SER A 59 19.72 -9.02 25.93
CA SER A 59 19.27 -8.86 24.55
C SER A 59 18.02 -7.99 24.53
N ASP A 60 18.09 -6.88 23.84
CA ASP A 60 16.96 -5.98 23.70
C ASP A 60 16.16 -6.33 22.46
N ILE A 61 14.84 -6.22 22.56
CA ILE A 61 13.94 -6.41 21.43
C ILE A 61 13.91 -5.10 20.65
N PRO A 62 14.24 -5.11 19.35
CA PRO A 62 14.06 -3.92 18.52
C PRO A 62 12.64 -3.39 18.62
N GLY A 63 12.49 -2.08 18.75
CA GLY A 63 11.20 -1.38 18.68
C GLY A 63 10.70 -1.30 17.25
N ASN A 64 10.79 -2.40 16.51
CA ASN A 64 10.34 -2.50 15.14
C ASN A 64 8.84 -2.59 15.10
N ASP A 65 8.28 -1.87 14.17
CA ASP A 65 6.85 -1.83 13.97
C ASP A 65 6.42 -2.91 12.97
N PRO A 66 5.44 -3.79 13.31
CA PRO A 66 4.77 -4.54 12.27
C PRO A 66 4.11 -3.53 11.32
N LEU A 67 4.43 -3.57 10.03
CA LEU A 67 3.74 -2.74 9.07
C LEU A 67 2.34 -3.31 8.85
N VAL A 68 1.35 -2.71 9.48
CA VAL A 68 -0.06 -3.09 9.35
C VAL A 68 -0.76 -2.15 8.35
N ILE A 69 -0.16 -1.97 7.17
CA ILE A 69 -0.86 -1.31 6.06
C ILE A 69 -1.38 -2.41 5.14
N THR A 70 -2.69 -2.49 5.00
CA THR A 70 -3.33 -3.19 3.90
C THR A 70 -3.76 -2.15 2.88
N LEU A 71 -3.25 -2.27 1.67
CA LEU A 71 -3.65 -1.43 0.55
C LEU A 71 -4.69 -2.22 -0.25
N THR A 72 -5.90 -1.69 -0.31
CA THR A 72 -7.02 -2.26 -1.09
C THR A 72 -7.23 -1.41 -2.33
N LYS A 73 -7.29 -2.05 -3.49
CA LYS A 73 -7.59 -1.38 -4.75
C LYS A 73 -9.07 -1.48 -5.06
N ASN A 74 -9.66 -0.38 -5.49
CA ASN A 74 -11.05 -0.29 -5.95
C ASN A 74 -11.11 0.35 -7.34
N ASN A 75 -12.17 0.01 -8.09
CA ASN A 75 -12.53 0.72 -9.31
C ASN A 75 -13.44 1.91 -8.95
N ALA A 76 -12.99 3.12 -9.24
CA ALA A 76 -13.73 4.35 -8.94
C ALA A 76 -15.06 4.49 -9.71
N MET A 77 -15.21 3.80 -10.85
CA MET A 77 -16.41 3.88 -11.70
C MET A 77 -17.53 2.94 -11.26
N THR A 78 -17.20 1.86 -10.55
CA THR A 78 -18.17 0.80 -10.19
C THR A 78 -18.41 0.72 -8.67
N ASN A 79 -17.92 1.69 -7.88
CA ASN A 79 -17.93 1.64 -6.42
C ASN A 79 -17.38 0.33 -5.82
N GLY A 80 -16.62 -0.42 -6.60
CA GLY A 80 -15.91 -1.61 -6.14
C GLY A 80 -16.70 -2.92 -6.13
N ASP A 81 -17.96 -2.95 -6.61
CA ASP A 81 -18.80 -4.14 -6.47
C ASP A 81 -18.33 -5.33 -7.30
N THR A 82 -17.93 -5.14 -8.54
CA THR A 82 -17.31 -6.18 -9.38
C THR A 82 -16.36 -5.50 -10.38
N PRO A 83 -15.20 -5.06 -9.95
CA PRO A 83 -14.27 -4.35 -10.84
C PRO A 83 -13.65 -5.31 -11.85
N ALA A 84 -13.17 -4.78 -12.97
CA ALA A 84 -12.11 -5.45 -13.71
C ALA A 84 -10.96 -5.77 -12.77
N SER A 85 -10.22 -6.85 -13.02
CA SER A 85 -9.14 -7.27 -12.11
C SER A 85 -8.24 -6.11 -11.73
N LEU A 86 -8.01 -5.94 -10.44
CA LEU A 86 -7.08 -4.97 -9.88
C LEU A 86 -5.81 -5.65 -9.34
N ALA A 87 -5.57 -6.91 -9.77
CA ALA A 87 -4.33 -7.62 -9.50
C ALA A 87 -3.17 -7.01 -10.27
N GLY A 88 -1.95 -7.18 -9.76
CA GLY A 88 -0.74 -6.72 -10.43
C GLY A 88 -0.41 -5.24 -10.20
N ALA A 89 -1.22 -4.47 -9.47
CA ALA A 89 -0.83 -3.13 -9.05
C ALA A 89 0.33 -3.19 -8.07
N GLN A 90 1.39 -2.41 -8.30
CA GLN A 90 2.59 -2.46 -7.48
C GLN A 90 2.80 -1.17 -6.70
N PHE A 91 3.21 -1.36 -5.46
CA PHE A 91 3.60 -0.29 -4.55
C PHE A 91 5.05 -0.47 -4.15
N THR A 92 5.84 0.58 -4.34
CA THR A 92 7.24 0.63 -3.89
C THR A 92 7.30 1.26 -2.51
N ILE A 93 7.85 0.53 -1.57
CA ILE A 93 8.11 0.97 -0.20
C ILE A 93 9.62 1.12 -0.04
N LYS A 94 10.07 2.31 0.34
CA LYS A 94 11.48 2.60 0.61
C LYS A 94 11.67 2.93 2.08
N TYR A 95 12.64 2.31 2.70
CA TYR A 95 13.02 2.57 4.08
C TYR A 95 14.31 3.38 4.15
N TYR A 96 14.31 4.39 5.01
CA TYR A 96 15.42 5.28 5.30
C TYR A 96 15.72 5.25 6.80
N ASP A 97 16.99 5.01 7.15
CA ASP A 97 17.47 5.09 8.54
C ASP A 97 17.67 6.56 8.94
N LEU A 98 16.56 7.27 9.10
CA LEU A 98 16.50 8.67 9.44
C LEU A 98 15.75 8.87 10.76
N ASP A 99 16.00 10.01 11.41
CA ASP A 99 15.29 10.35 12.64
C ASP A 99 13.80 10.62 12.37
N PRO A 100 12.87 9.79 12.87
CA PRO A 100 11.44 9.96 12.63
C PRO A 100 10.84 11.18 13.35
N VAL A 101 11.56 11.84 14.26
CA VAL A 101 11.11 13.09 14.88
C VAL A 101 11.13 14.24 13.87
N THR A 102 12.06 14.20 12.92
CA THR A 102 12.15 15.19 11.83
C THR A 102 11.03 15.01 10.82
N ASN A 103 10.49 16.11 10.31
CA ASN A 103 9.53 16.11 9.21
C ASN A 103 10.28 16.12 7.88
N TYR A 104 10.10 15.06 7.09
CA TYR A 104 10.64 14.96 5.74
C TYR A 104 9.51 15.06 4.72
N THR A 105 9.74 15.76 3.63
CA THR A 105 8.88 15.72 2.45
C THR A 105 9.28 14.59 1.52
N ALA A 106 8.38 14.15 0.66
CA ALA A 106 8.68 13.15 -0.36
C ALA A 106 9.86 13.58 -1.26
N ASP A 107 9.91 14.87 -1.64
CA ASP A 107 10.97 15.39 -2.51
C ASP A 107 12.36 15.37 -1.84
N GLN A 108 12.42 15.65 -0.53
CA GLN A 108 13.67 15.53 0.21
C GLN A 108 14.17 14.07 0.23
N LEU A 109 13.26 13.11 0.36
CA LEU A 109 13.60 11.68 0.41
C LEU A 109 13.94 11.10 -0.96
N LYS A 110 13.37 11.61 -2.05
CA LYS A 110 13.68 11.17 -3.43
C LYS A 110 15.17 11.31 -3.78
N GLY A 111 15.86 12.28 -3.20
CA GLY A 111 17.30 12.51 -3.41
C GLY A 111 18.22 11.62 -2.56
N LEU A 112 17.67 10.80 -1.67
CA LEU A 112 18.43 9.96 -0.75
C LEU A 112 18.42 8.50 -1.19
N ASN A 113 19.51 7.79 -0.84
CA ASN A 113 19.55 6.35 -1.03
C ASN A 113 18.74 5.66 0.09
N ALA A 114 17.76 4.85 -0.30
CA ALA A 114 17.06 4.00 0.64
C ALA A 114 17.99 2.89 1.16
N VAL A 115 17.84 2.54 2.43
CA VAL A 115 18.54 1.39 3.03
C VAL A 115 17.96 0.08 2.53
N ARG A 116 16.63 0.06 2.30
CA ARG A 116 15.92 -1.06 1.68
C ARG A 116 14.77 -0.56 0.81
N THR A 117 14.50 -1.34 -0.21
CA THR A 117 13.37 -1.12 -1.13
C THR A 117 12.58 -2.41 -1.27
N TRP A 118 11.27 -2.34 -1.05
CA TRP A 118 10.35 -3.44 -1.27
C TRP A 118 9.31 -3.04 -2.30
N ILE A 119 9.01 -3.96 -3.20
CA ILE A 119 7.91 -3.82 -4.15
C ILE A 119 6.88 -4.88 -3.79
N ILE A 120 5.68 -4.44 -3.48
CA ILE A 120 4.55 -5.32 -3.13
C ILE A 120 3.47 -5.19 -4.19
N GLU A 121 2.79 -6.31 -4.47
CA GLU A 121 1.83 -6.41 -5.56
C GLU A 121 0.45 -6.83 -5.05
N THR A 122 -0.60 -6.26 -5.62
CA THR A 122 -1.98 -6.63 -5.28
C THR A 122 -2.32 -8.02 -5.81
N LYS A 123 -2.99 -8.79 -4.96
CA LYS A 123 -3.55 -10.11 -5.28
C LYS A 123 -5.00 -10.17 -4.83
N GLU A 124 -5.79 -10.97 -5.51
CA GLU A 124 -7.15 -11.22 -5.07
C GLU A 124 -7.17 -12.10 -3.82
N VAL A 125 -7.89 -11.63 -2.81
CA VAL A 125 -8.13 -12.36 -1.57
C VAL A 125 -9.58 -12.14 -1.16
N SER A 126 -10.38 -13.20 -1.23
CA SER A 126 -11.81 -13.16 -0.85
C SER A 126 -12.60 -12.06 -1.57
N GLY A 127 -12.42 -11.92 -2.87
CA GLY A 127 -13.11 -10.93 -3.70
C GLY A 127 -12.59 -9.48 -3.56
N LYS A 128 -11.49 -9.29 -2.81
CA LYS A 128 -10.83 -7.98 -2.69
C LYS A 128 -9.43 -8.04 -3.26
N PHE A 129 -8.99 -6.96 -3.87
CA PHE A 129 -7.62 -6.83 -4.38
C PHE A 129 -6.78 -6.09 -3.35
N ILE A 130 -5.95 -6.83 -2.63
CA ILE A 130 -5.17 -6.31 -1.51
C ILE A 130 -3.68 -6.59 -1.67
N THR A 131 -2.87 -5.74 -1.06
CA THR A 131 -1.45 -6.00 -0.82
C THR A 131 -1.03 -5.51 0.56
N ARG A 132 0.07 -6.02 1.07
CA ARG A 132 0.70 -5.61 2.33
C ARG A 132 2.15 -6.07 2.38
N LEU A 133 2.93 -5.52 3.28
CA LEU A 133 4.32 -5.94 3.46
C LEU A 133 4.38 -7.34 4.10
N ALA A 134 4.39 -8.36 3.25
CA ALA A 134 4.59 -9.76 3.62
C ALA A 134 5.15 -10.53 2.44
N ASP A 135 5.89 -11.62 2.68
CA ASP A 135 6.61 -12.37 1.64
C ASP A 135 5.73 -12.74 0.45
N LYS A 136 4.49 -13.14 0.69
CA LYS A 136 3.57 -13.55 -0.38
C LYS A 136 3.16 -12.45 -1.37
N TYR A 137 3.40 -11.19 -1.02
CA TYR A 137 3.10 -10.04 -1.86
C TYR A 137 4.34 -9.39 -2.45
N LEU A 138 5.56 -9.80 -2.03
CA LEU A 138 6.80 -9.27 -2.59
C LEU A 138 6.96 -9.66 -4.05
N VAL A 139 7.42 -8.70 -4.84
CA VAL A 139 7.85 -8.89 -6.22
C VAL A 139 9.33 -9.21 -6.25
N GLU A 140 9.77 -9.97 -7.25
CA GLU A 140 11.18 -10.27 -7.50
C GLU A 140 12.03 -9.00 -7.57
N GLY A 141 13.24 -9.06 -6.99
CA GLY A 141 14.13 -7.91 -6.88
C GLY A 141 13.91 -7.04 -5.64
N SER A 142 12.89 -7.35 -4.82
CA SER A 142 12.72 -6.70 -3.52
C SER A 142 13.80 -7.11 -2.52
N ASP A 143 14.21 -6.19 -1.66
CA ASP A 143 15.07 -6.51 -0.53
C ASP A 143 14.38 -7.49 0.45
N PRO A 144 15.15 -8.29 1.21
CA PRO A 144 14.60 -9.13 2.26
C PRO A 144 13.84 -8.30 3.30
N LEU A 145 12.71 -8.82 3.80
CA LEU A 145 11.97 -8.19 4.90
C LEU A 145 12.79 -8.22 6.21
N TYR A 146 12.68 -7.17 6.99
CA TYR A 146 12.98 -7.27 8.41
C TYR A 146 11.91 -8.11 9.09
N LYS A 147 12.29 -8.95 10.02
CA LYS A 147 11.33 -9.85 10.71
C LYS A 147 11.69 -10.00 12.19
N LEU A 148 10.66 -10.03 13.02
CA LEU A 148 10.74 -10.54 14.39
C LEU A 148 10.08 -11.93 14.38
N GLY A 149 10.88 -12.98 14.42
CA GLY A 149 10.40 -14.33 14.11
C GLY A 149 9.88 -14.41 12.69
N ASN A 150 8.60 -14.72 12.52
CA ASN A 150 7.93 -14.78 11.22
C ASN A 150 7.11 -13.52 10.88
N ILE A 151 7.13 -12.50 11.74
CA ILE A 151 6.34 -11.28 11.58
C ILE A 151 7.19 -10.24 10.86
N PRO A 152 6.78 -9.75 9.67
CA PRO A 152 7.44 -8.64 9.02
C PRO A 152 7.39 -7.39 9.90
N THR A 153 8.51 -6.67 9.97
CA THR A 153 8.66 -5.47 10.81
C THR A 153 9.39 -4.39 10.04
N ILE A 154 9.24 -3.14 10.48
CA ILE A 154 10.04 -2.01 9.98
C ILE A 154 10.79 -1.40 11.14
N PRO A 155 12.12 -1.20 11.05
CA PRO A 155 12.89 -0.51 12.07
C PRO A 155 12.47 0.94 12.23
N VAL A 156 12.83 1.53 13.37
CA VAL A 156 12.68 2.97 13.60
C VAL A 156 13.35 3.76 12.48
N GLY A 157 12.62 4.70 11.89
CA GLY A 157 13.09 5.46 10.75
C GLY A 157 11.96 6.13 9.99
N VAL A 158 12.13 6.29 8.70
CA VAL A 158 11.14 6.88 7.81
C VAL A 158 10.93 5.95 6.62
N ILE A 159 9.68 5.80 6.19
CA ILE A 159 9.37 5.08 4.95
C ILE A 159 8.61 5.98 3.99
N THR A 160 8.74 5.67 2.71
CA THR A 160 7.87 6.17 1.66
C THR A 160 7.08 5.02 1.06
N VAL A 161 5.85 5.29 0.65
CA VAL A 161 5.01 4.37 -0.10
C VAL A 161 4.51 5.09 -1.35
N GLU A 162 4.70 4.48 -2.50
CA GLU A 162 4.30 5.03 -3.80
C GLU A 162 3.73 3.93 -4.67
N GLU A 163 2.62 4.18 -5.34
CA GLU A 163 2.17 3.29 -6.39
C GLU A 163 3.03 3.49 -7.64
N THR A 164 3.65 2.42 -8.11
CA THR A 164 4.62 2.46 -9.21
C THR A 164 4.16 1.71 -10.45
N LYS A 165 3.10 0.92 -10.35
CA LYS A 165 2.52 0.18 -11.46
C LYS A 165 1.01 0.06 -11.28
N ALA A 166 0.25 0.35 -12.33
CA ALA A 166 -1.19 0.10 -12.39
C ALA A 166 -1.49 -1.41 -12.49
N PRO A 167 -2.74 -1.85 -12.22
CA PRO A 167 -3.16 -3.24 -12.43
C PRO A 167 -2.87 -3.75 -13.84
N ASP A 168 -2.59 -5.05 -13.96
CA ASP A 168 -2.10 -5.69 -15.20
C ASP A 168 -3.17 -5.96 -16.27
N ILE A 169 -4.44 -5.69 -16.01
CA ILE A 169 -5.49 -5.97 -16.97
C ILE A 169 -5.36 -5.08 -18.22
N THR A 170 -5.41 -5.70 -19.38
CA THR A 170 -5.30 -5.04 -20.68
C THR A 170 -6.56 -5.20 -21.50
N PHE A 171 -6.69 -4.37 -22.51
CA PHE A 171 -7.61 -4.52 -23.64
C PHE A 171 -6.86 -4.26 -24.93
N THR A 172 -7.37 -4.80 -26.03
CA THR A 172 -6.83 -4.53 -27.38
C THR A 172 -7.56 -3.34 -27.98
N ASP A 173 -6.83 -2.31 -28.38
CA ASP A 173 -7.40 -1.15 -29.06
C ASP A 173 -7.72 -1.44 -30.55
N GLU A 174 -8.30 -0.46 -31.25
CA GLU A 174 -8.71 -0.60 -32.65
C GLU A 174 -7.54 -0.80 -33.62
N ASP A 175 -6.33 -0.41 -33.22
CA ASP A 175 -5.09 -0.62 -33.99
C ASP A 175 -4.44 -1.98 -33.69
N GLY A 176 -5.02 -2.78 -32.79
CA GLY A 176 -4.52 -4.09 -32.39
C GLY A 176 -3.44 -4.05 -31.31
N ASN A 177 -3.24 -2.90 -30.64
CA ASN A 177 -2.26 -2.77 -29.58
C ASN A 177 -2.87 -3.11 -28.22
N GLU A 178 -2.11 -3.79 -27.37
CA GLU A 178 -2.49 -3.97 -25.95
C GLU A 178 -2.34 -2.67 -25.16
N GLN A 179 -3.40 -2.29 -24.49
CA GLN A 179 -3.49 -1.11 -23.63
C GLN A 179 -3.92 -1.51 -22.23
N LEU A 180 -3.31 -0.90 -21.19
CA LEU A 180 -3.79 -1.06 -19.81
C LEU A 180 -5.19 -0.45 -19.64
N VAL A 181 -6.09 -1.17 -18.98
CA VAL A 181 -7.43 -0.68 -18.62
C VAL A 181 -7.36 0.48 -17.63
N TYR A 182 -6.39 0.43 -16.70
CA TYR A 182 -6.21 1.44 -15.68
C TYR A 182 -4.96 2.28 -15.93
N THR A 183 -4.99 3.52 -15.46
CA THR A 183 -3.81 4.40 -15.41
C THR A 183 -3.41 4.57 -13.96
N LEU A 184 -2.12 4.78 -13.71
CA LEU A 184 -1.65 5.21 -12.40
C LEU A 184 -2.43 6.48 -11.99
N ASN A 185 -3.38 6.30 -11.09
CA ASN A 185 -4.14 7.40 -10.54
C ASN A 185 -4.27 7.22 -9.03
N ASN A 186 -3.61 8.09 -8.33
CA ASN A 186 -3.29 7.96 -6.93
C ASN A 186 -4.31 8.68 -6.03
N LYS A 187 -5.60 8.44 -6.24
CA LYS A 187 -6.60 8.83 -5.24
C LYS A 187 -6.67 7.80 -4.15
N THR A 188 -6.20 8.15 -2.98
CA THR A 188 -6.28 7.32 -1.78
C THR A 188 -7.41 7.79 -0.91
N LEU A 189 -8.23 6.87 -0.45
CA LEU A 189 -9.27 7.11 0.55
C LEU A 189 -8.78 6.57 1.89
N ASP A 190 -9.07 7.29 2.97
CA ASP A 190 -8.87 6.78 4.33
C ASP A 190 -9.92 5.71 4.68
N GLY A 191 -9.78 5.08 5.83
CA GLY A 191 -10.72 4.06 6.32
C GLY A 191 -12.18 4.55 6.48
N ASN A 192 -12.43 5.86 6.35
CA ASN A 192 -13.75 6.49 6.40
C ASN A 192 -14.24 6.90 5.00
N GLY A 193 -13.48 6.64 3.96
CA GLY A 193 -13.81 7.01 2.59
C GLY A 193 -13.50 8.45 2.20
N ALA A 194 -12.79 9.22 3.04
CA ALA A 194 -12.31 10.56 2.71
C ALA A 194 -11.04 10.49 1.87
N GLU A 195 -10.93 11.34 0.85
CA GLU A 195 -9.76 11.42 0.00
C GLU A 195 -8.53 11.92 0.77
N ILE A 196 -7.51 11.07 0.88
CA ILE A 196 -6.20 11.48 1.39
C ILE A 196 -5.42 12.10 0.24
N THR A 197 -5.43 13.41 0.17
CA THR A 197 -4.76 14.19 -0.89
C THR A 197 -3.24 13.99 -0.95
N SER A 198 -2.67 13.40 0.08
CA SER A 198 -1.23 13.10 0.18
C SER A 198 -0.77 11.91 -0.66
N PHE A 199 -1.68 11.11 -1.26
CA PHE A 199 -1.31 9.96 -2.10
C PHE A 199 -1.28 10.28 -3.61
N ASN A 200 -1.35 11.52 -3.99
CA ASN A 200 -0.96 11.94 -5.34
C ASN A 200 0.56 11.86 -5.49
N GLY A 201 1.09 10.63 -5.42
CA GLY A 201 2.52 10.39 -5.49
C GLY A 201 3.03 9.59 -4.32
N THR A 202 4.03 10.09 -3.63
CA THR A 202 4.74 9.41 -2.55
C THR A 202 4.22 9.85 -1.19
N VAL A 203 3.78 8.90 -0.37
CA VAL A 203 3.42 9.15 1.04
C VAL A 203 4.61 8.89 1.95
N VAL A 204 4.80 9.75 2.93
CA VAL A 204 5.88 9.63 3.92
C VAL A 204 5.29 9.24 5.27
N TYR A 205 5.80 8.15 5.84
CA TYR A 205 5.43 7.69 7.17
C TYR A 205 6.62 7.64 8.11
N LYS A 206 6.37 7.91 9.38
CA LYS A 206 7.35 7.89 10.45
C LYS A 206 7.21 6.64 11.29
N ILE A 207 8.26 5.86 11.41
CA ILE A 207 8.31 4.65 12.24
C ILE A 207 9.02 5.03 13.53
N THR A 208 8.27 5.17 14.62
CA THR A 208 8.80 5.70 15.89
C THR A 208 9.19 4.62 16.88
N GLY A 209 8.82 3.36 16.67
CA GLY A 209 9.21 2.24 17.50
C GLY A 209 8.62 2.30 18.92
N ASN A 210 7.42 2.76 19.06
CA ASN A 210 6.79 3.00 20.36
C ASN A 210 6.23 1.70 20.94
N ASN A 211 7.09 0.86 21.52
CA ASN A 211 6.74 -0.40 22.20
C ASN A 211 5.94 -1.40 21.34
N GLY A 212 6.18 -1.42 20.07
CA GLY A 212 5.51 -2.34 19.18
C GLY A 212 4.01 -2.12 19.05
N LEU A 213 3.45 -0.94 19.34
CA LEU A 213 2.00 -0.78 19.36
C LEU A 213 1.48 0.54 18.79
N ASN A 214 2.33 1.48 18.39
CA ASN A 214 1.80 2.75 17.88
C ASN A 214 2.78 3.41 16.90
N TYR A 215 2.58 3.20 15.69
CA TYR A 215 3.59 3.21 14.65
C TYR A 215 3.64 4.45 13.79
N GLY A 216 3.07 5.53 14.20
CA GLY A 216 3.06 6.75 13.38
C GLY A 216 2.41 6.56 12.00
N LEU A 217 2.09 5.32 11.66
CA LEU A 217 1.16 4.96 10.64
C LEU A 217 -0.20 5.17 11.28
N VAL A 218 -0.90 6.17 10.85
CA VAL A 218 -2.22 6.51 11.36
C VAL A 218 -3.06 5.24 11.40
N GLY A 219 -3.14 4.69 12.62
CA GLY A 219 -4.10 3.71 13.06
C GLY A 219 -4.24 2.41 12.28
N GLY A 220 -3.26 1.50 12.20
CA GLY A 220 -3.44 0.10 11.76
C GLY A 220 -4.32 -0.06 10.49
N ASN A 221 -4.21 0.82 9.50
CA ASN A 221 -5.30 1.18 8.65
C ASN A 221 -5.22 0.49 7.30
N ASP A 222 -6.36 -0.02 6.89
CA ASP A 222 -6.63 -0.38 5.53
C ASP A 222 -6.83 0.91 4.72
N TYR A 223 -5.97 1.16 3.74
CA TYR A 223 -6.12 2.25 2.79
C TYR A 223 -6.77 1.71 1.52
N THR A 224 -7.81 2.39 1.07
CA THR A 224 -8.43 2.10 -0.22
C THR A 224 -7.89 3.06 -1.26
N ILE A 225 -7.32 2.52 -2.33
CA ILE A 225 -6.78 3.27 -3.45
C ILE A 225 -7.67 3.01 -4.65
N SER A 226 -8.29 4.06 -5.17
CA SER A 226 -9.21 3.96 -6.29
C SER A 226 -8.48 4.13 -7.60
N GLU A 227 -8.68 3.19 -8.51
CA GLU A 227 -8.23 3.28 -9.89
C GLU A 227 -9.30 3.90 -10.78
N ILE A 228 -8.89 4.77 -11.69
CA ILE A 228 -9.76 5.28 -12.73
C ILE A 228 -9.47 4.50 -14.01
N PRO A 229 -10.46 3.76 -14.54
CA PRO A 229 -10.29 3.09 -15.80
C PRO A 229 -10.18 4.11 -16.93
N LYS A 230 -9.44 3.78 -17.96
CA LYS A 230 -9.41 4.56 -19.19
C LYS A 230 -10.81 4.65 -19.75
N LYS A 231 -11.17 5.84 -20.22
CA LYS A 231 -12.45 6.11 -20.86
C LYS A 231 -12.24 6.09 -22.36
N GLY A 232 -13.10 5.38 -23.04
CA GLY A 232 -13.25 5.41 -24.49
C GLY A 232 -14.58 6.02 -24.88
N GLY A 233 -14.72 6.33 -26.15
CA GLY A 233 -15.98 6.70 -26.78
C GLY A 233 -16.14 5.90 -28.06
N PHE A 234 -17.32 5.92 -28.62
CA PHE A 234 -17.57 5.34 -29.93
C PHE A 234 -18.35 6.33 -30.79
N TYR A 235 -18.18 6.16 -32.05
CA TYR A 235 -18.88 6.91 -33.11
C TYR A 235 -19.59 5.91 -33.99
N THR A 236 -20.82 6.22 -34.40
CA THR A 236 -21.54 5.41 -35.34
C THR A 236 -22.06 6.26 -36.49
N SER A 237 -22.07 5.70 -37.69
CA SER A 237 -22.78 6.26 -38.81
C SER A 237 -23.65 5.18 -39.44
N LYS A 238 -24.88 5.51 -39.78
CA LYS A 238 -25.73 4.65 -40.60
C LYS A 238 -25.49 4.94 -42.06
N ILE A 239 -25.52 3.88 -42.84
CA ILE A 239 -25.51 3.96 -44.30
C ILE A 239 -26.75 3.25 -44.85
N ASP A 240 -27.19 3.66 -45.99
CA ASP A 240 -28.15 2.93 -46.78
C ASP A 240 -27.47 1.68 -47.35
N ALA A 241 -28.05 0.49 -47.09
CA ALA A 241 -27.41 -0.78 -47.43
C ALA A 241 -27.39 -1.05 -48.93
N GLU A 242 -28.28 -0.43 -49.70
CA GLU A 242 -28.38 -0.59 -51.15
C GLU A 242 -27.38 0.30 -51.88
N THR A 243 -27.21 1.54 -51.40
CA THR A 243 -26.31 2.51 -52.02
C THR A 243 -24.91 2.55 -51.41
N GLY A 244 -24.76 2.04 -50.20
CA GLY A 244 -23.52 2.16 -49.39
C GLY A 244 -23.21 3.59 -48.98
N LYS A 245 -24.15 4.52 -49.05
CA LYS A 245 -23.95 5.93 -48.72
C LYS A 245 -24.65 6.33 -47.42
N ALA A 246 -24.14 7.39 -46.78
CA ALA A 246 -24.77 8.03 -45.64
C ALA A 246 -25.93 8.98 -46.04
N GLU A 247 -26.60 8.71 -47.12
CA GLU A 247 -27.74 9.44 -47.64
C GLU A 247 -28.94 8.51 -47.78
N PRO A 248 -30.11 8.88 -47.24
CA PRO A 248 -31.30 8.04 -47.37
C PRO A 248 -31.84 8.07 -48.79
N GLN A 249 -32.49 7.01 -49.20
CA GLN A 249 -33.20 6.94 -50.47
C GLN A 249 -34.66 7.40 -50.32
N GLY A 250 -35.17 8.11 -51.29
CA GLY A 250 -36.56 8.58 -51.35
C GLY A 250 -36.97 9.39 -50.12
N ASN A 251 -38.08 9.03 -49.47
CA ASN A 251 -38.55 9.63 -48.23
C ASN A 251 -38.03 8.94 -46.97
N GLY A 252 -37.00 8.10 -47.09
CA GLY A 252 -36.36 7.45 -45.94
C GLY A 252 -35.64 8.46 -45.03
N SER A 253 -35.27 8.02 -43.83
CA SER A 253 -34.41 8.76 -42.93
C SER A 253 -33.43 7.80 -42.28
N LEU A 254 -32.19 8.23 -42.06
CA LEU A 254 -31.20 7.53 -41.30
C LEU A 254 -31.20 7.99 -39.80
N ASP A 255 -31.99 9.04 -39.51
CA ASP A 255 -32.20 9.55 -38.15
C ASP A 255 -33.27 8.75 -37.43
N GLY A 256 -33.21 8.78 -36.10
CA GLY A 256 -34.22 8.17 -35.23
C GLY A 256 -34.03 6.68 -34.95
N ALA A 257 -32.95 6.07 -35.45
CA ALA A 257 -32.64 4.69 -35.09
C ALA A 257 -32.04 4.66 -33.69
N SER A 258 -32.65 3.86 -32.80
CA SER A 258 -32.22 3.72 -31.42
C SER A 258 -31.39 2.46 -31.23
N TYR A 259 -30.37 2.56 -30.43
CA TYR A 259 -29.42 1.50 -30.11
C TYR A 259 -29.21 1.39 -28.62
N GLU A 260 -28.91 0.20 -28.18
CA GLU A 260 -28.41 -0.11 -26.83
C GLU A 260 -27.01 -0.73 -26.96
N VAL A 261 -26.09 -0.30 -26.09
CA VAL A 261 -24.79 -0.90 -25.92
C VAL A 261 -24.83 -1.76 -24.65
N ILE A 262 -24.49 -3.01 -24.79
CA ILE A 262 -24.54 -4.01 -23.73
C ILE A 262 -23.13 -4.34 -23.26
N ASN A 263 -22.93 -4.47 -21.96
CA ASN A 263 -21.67 -4.95 -21.41
C ASN A 263 -21.50 -6.45 -21.69
N ASP A 264 -20.48 -6.82 -22.45
CA ASP A 264 -20.12 -8.23 -22.70
C ASP A 264 -18.87 -8.68 -21.92
N ASN A 265 -18.28 -7.79 -21.12
CA ASN A 265 -17.16 -8.15 -20.26
C ASN A 265 -17.64 -8.95 -19.05
N ASP A 266 -16.76 -9.82 -18.52
CA ASP A 266 -17.02 -10.59 -17.30
C ASP A 266 -16.91 -9.73 -16.01
N TYR A 267 -16.68 -8.43 -16.13
CA TYR A 267 -16.63 -7.45 -15.05
C TYR A 267 -17.59 -6.29 -15.31
N GLN A 268 -17.95 -5.57 -14.24
CA GLN A 268 -18.84 -4.42 -14.33
C GLN A 268 -18.19 -3.25 -15.07
N VAL A 269 -19.00 -2.55 -15.85
CA VAL A 269 -18.61 -1.35 -16.60
C VAL A 269 -19.49 -0.19 -16.19
N GLY A 270 -18.88 0.96 -15.91
CA GLY A 270 -19.56 2.22 -15.64
C GLY A 270 -19.44 3.19 -16.81
N THR A 271 -20.49 3.98 -17.02
CA THR A 271 -20.56 5.05 -18.02
C THR A 271 -21.22 6.29 -17.43
N ALA A 272 -21.31 7.37 -18.22
CA ALA A 272 -22.04 8.56 -17.79
C ALA A 272 -23.57 8.33 -17.67
N GLN A 273 -24.12 7.31 -18.35
CA GLN A 273 -25.56 6.97 -18.25
C GLN A 273 -25.83 5.94 -17.16
N VAL A 274 -24.89 5.04 -16.89
CA VAL A 274 -25.05 3.94 -15.95
C VAL A 274 -23.79 3.84 -15.09
N ALA A 275 -23.93 3.96 -13.78
CA ALA A 275 -22.77 3.96 -12.86
C ALA A 275 -22.07 2.59 -12.83
N SER A 276 -22.82 1.50 -12.98
CA SER A 276 -22.30 0.13 -12.99
C SER A 276 -23.30 -0.80 -13.68
N ALA A 277 -22.84 -1.60 -14.62
CA ALA A 277 -23.62 -2.61 -15.32
C ALA A 277 -22.84 -3.92 -15.39
N ALA A 278 -23.47 -5.02 -15.01
CA ALA A 278 -22.93 -6.37 -15.11
C ALA A 278 -22.96 -6.87 -16.58
N LYS A 279 -22.33 -8.01 -16.84
CA LYS A 279 -22.40 -8.67 -18.15
C LYS A 279 -23.86 -8.91 -18.55
N GLY A 280 -24.18 -8.54 -19.80
CA GLY A 280 -25.53 -8.65 -20.35
C GLY A 280 -26.43 -7.44 -20.04
N GLU A 281 -26.00 -6.49 -19.23
CA GLU A 281 -26.77 -5.30 -18.92
C GLU A 281 -26.40 -4.13 -19.84
N ARG A 282 -27.36 -3.23 -20.03
CA ARG A 282 -27.16 -2.03 -20.84
C ARG A 282 -26.25 -1.02 -20.15
N VAL A 283 -25.21 -0.59 -20.85
CA VAL A 283 -24.26 0.46 -20.38
C VAL A 283 -24.52 1.82 -21.01
N TRP A 284 -25.16 1.85 -22.19
CA TRP A 284 -25.46 3.08 -22.92
C TRP A 284 -26.65 2.90 -23.84
N SER A 285 -27.37 3.98 -24.12
CA SER A 285 -28.35 4.03 -25.17
C SER A 285 -28.25 5.34 -25.94
N PHE A 286 -28.49 5.29 -27.24
CA PHE A 286 -28.45 6.46 -28.11
C PHE A 286 -29.40 6.35 -29.29
N THR A 287 -29.66 7.47 -29.90
CA THR A 287 -30.49 7.57 -31.12
C THR A 287 -29.74 8.37 -32.17
N THR A 288 -29.71 7.89 -33.40
CA THR A 288 -29.06 8.60 -34.51
C THR A 288 -29.77 9.89 -34.85
N SER A 289 -29.00 10.90 -35.25
CA SER A 289 -29.44 12.23 -35.69
C SER A 289 -28.48 12.76 -36.76
N ASN A 290 -28.80 13.91 -37.35
CA ASN A 290 -27.91 14.60 -38.28
C ASN A 290 -27.42 13.72 -39.45
N GLY A 291 -28.35 13.00 -40.11
CA GLY A 291 -28.02 12.11 -41.22
C GLY A 291 -27.56 10.69 -40.75
N GLY A 292 -28.04 10.23 -39.64
CA GLY A 292 -27.77 8.87 -39.13
C GLY A 292 -26.51 8.74 -38.27
N VAL A 293 -26.04 9.83 -37.71
CA VAL A 293 -24.80 9.89 -36.93
C VAL A 293 -25.10 9.90 -35.44
N TYR A 294 -24.18 9.37 -34.63
CA TYR A 294 -24.10 9.54 -33.20
C TYR A 294 -22.63 9.62 -32.75
#